data_27bd829b183b774639aa91174d4364d9
#
_entry.id   27bd829b183b774639aa91174d4364d9
#
_cell.length_a   1.000
_cell.length_b   1.000
_cell.length_c   1.000
_cell.angle_alpha   90.00
_cell.angle_beta   90.00
_cell.angle_gamma   90.00
#
_symmetry.space_group_name_H-M   'P 1'
#
loop_
_entity.id
_entity.type
_entity.pdbx_description
1 polymer ?
#
loop_
_entity_poly.entity_id
_entity_poly.type
_entity_poly.pdbx_seq_one_letter_code
_entity_poly.pdbx_strand_id
1 'polypeptide(L)'
;MIKKSIYYTSILLIVAFISSGFKPNNAHISDWFRIDGNDSLIYNFPSLKNNDYYAINVPFKGKFFIGFKEAVAFKESQGKYNKVNTLGYLGKYQFGMETLKTIGVNDSLYFLNNHKLQEKAFVTLLSKNK
;
A
#
# COMPACT_ATOMS: atom_id res chain seq x y z
N MET A 1 38.29 -47.79 0.57
CA MET A 1 38.26 -46.73 -0.50
C MET A 1 36.85 -46.38 -1.00
N ILE A 2 35.92 -47.31 -1.08
CA ILE A 2 34.56 -47.12 -1.61
C ILE A 2 33.75 -46.06 -0.85
N LYS A 3 33.84 -45.99 0.49
CA LYS A 3 33.05 -45.02 1.31
C LYS A 3 33.38 -43.54 1.04
N LYS A 4 34.64 -43.21 0.72
CA LYS A 4 35.03 -41.82 0.40
C LYS A 4 34.49 -41.36 -0.98
N SER A 5 34.50 -42.28 -1.95
CA SER A 5 33.97 -41.99 -3.28
C SER A 5 32.45 -41.68 -3.25
N ILE A 6 31.69 -42.48 -2.50
CA ILE A 6 30.24 -42.25 -2.31
C ILE A 6 29.95 -40.90 -1.65
N TYR A 7 30.76 -40.49 -0.70
CA TYR A 7 30.64 -39.22 -0.01
C TYR A 7 30.85 -38.03 -0.96
N TYR A 8 31.88 -38.05 -1.80
CA TYR A 8 32.14 -36.99 -2.75
C TYR A 8 31.12 -36.96 -3.89
N THR A 9 30.63 -38.10 -4.34
CA THR A 9 29.56 -38.13 -5.35
C THR A 9 28.22 -37.59 -4.83
N SER A 10 27.88 -37.84 -3.57
CA SER A 10 26.68 -37.30 -2.95
C SER A 10 26.73 -35.77 -2.78
N ILE A 11 27.91 -35.23 -2.38
CA ILE A 11 28.10 -33.77 -2.30
C ILE A 11 27.93 -33.12 -3.70
N LEU A 12 28.51 -33.70 -4.71
CA LEU A 12 28.46 -33.21 -6.09
C LEU A 12 27.04 -33.22 -6.62
N LEU A 13 26.23 -34.22 -6.29
CA LEU A 13 24.81 -34.29 -6.60
C LEU A 13 24.00 -33.21 -5.89
N ILE A 14 24.26 -32.94 -4.61
CA ILE A 14 23.59 -31.90 -3.83
C ILE A 14 23.89 -30.51 -4.42
N VAL A 15 25.19 -30.25 -4.74
CA VAL A 15 25.57 -28.97 -5.37
C VAL A 15 24.93 -28.80 -6.74
N ALA A 16 24.86 -29.83 -7.55
CA ALA A 16 24.20 -29.82 -8.84
C ALA A 16 22.68 -29.55 -8.70
N PHE A 17 22.05 -30.13 -7.68
CA PHE A 17 20.63 -29.93 -7.40
C PHE A 17 20.32 -28.50 -6.94
N ILE A 18 21.16 -27.92 -6.09
CA ILE A 18 21.03 -26.54 -5.63
C ILE A 18 21.25 -25.57 -6.79
N SER A 19 22.25 -25.79 -7.64
CA SER A 19 22.54 -24.90 -8.76
C SER A 19 21.52 -25.01 -9.90
N SER A 20 20.83 -26.14 -10.07
CA SER A 20 19.76 -26.29 -11.07
C SER A 20 18.42 -25.68 -10.62
N GLY A 21 18.19 -25.53 -9.31
CA GLY A 21 16.96 -24.97 -8.74
C GLY A 21 16.87 -23.45 -8.79
N PHE A 22 17.97 -22.73 -8.99
CA PHE A 22 17.99 -21.26 -9.09
C PHE A 22 18.07 -20.78 -10.53
N LYS A 23 17.22 -21.27 -11.41
CA LYS A 23 16.87 -20.47 -12.58
C LYS A 23 16.00 -19.33 -12.08
N PRO A 24 16.40 -18.04 -12.24
CA PRO A 24 15.46 -16.95 -12.02
C PRO A 24 14.32 -17.24 -13.03
N ASN A 25 13.19 -17.67 -12.52
CA ASN A 25 11.98 -17.64 -13.28
C ASN A 25 11.86 -16.16 -13.67
N ASN A 26 11.94 -15.86 -14.96
CA ASN A 26 11.45 -14.60 -15.48
C ASN A 26 9.93 -14.64 -15.21
N ALA A 27 9.57 -14.45 -13.94
CA ALA A 27 8.20 -14.27 -13.54
C ALA A 27 7.73 -13.12 -14.43
N HIS A 28 6.80 -13.41 -15.30
CA HIS A 28 6.08 -12.41 -16.07
C HIS A 28 5.50 -11.45 -15.06
N ILE A 29 6.25 -10.36 -14.80
CA ILE A 29 5.76 -9.26 -14.00
C ILE A 29 4.56 -8.76 -14.77
N SER A 30 3.38 -8.94 -14.22
CA SER A 30 2.15 -8.47 -14.84
C SER A 30 2.32 -7.01 -15.20
N ASP A 31 1.86 -6.60 -16.40
CA ASP A 31 2.10 -5.26 -16.97
C ASP A 31 1.70 -4.11 -16.03
N TRP A 32 0.83 -4.36 -15.07
CA TRP A 32 0.47 -3.41 -14.03
C TRP A 32 1.57 -3.12 -12.99
N PHE A 33 2.66 -3.95 -12.92
CA PHE A 33 3.86 -3.72 -12.11
C PHE A 33 5.02 -3.16 -12.92
N ARG A 34 4.89 -3.04 -14.24
CA ARG A 34 5.94 -2.50 -15.08
C ARG A 34 6.03 -1.00 -14.88
N ILE A 35 7.11 -0.58 -14.25
CA ILE A 35 7.50 0.83 -14.17
C ILE A 35 8.34 1.10 -15.41
N ASP A 36 7.70 1.49 -16.50
CA ASP A 36 8.41 2.04 -17.65
C ASP A 36 8.97 3.41 -17.24
N GLY A 37 10.29 3.58 -17.33
CA GLY A 37 11.03 4.66 -16.69
C GLY A 37 10.71 6.10 -17.15
N ASN A 38 9.71 6.30 -18.01
CA ASN A 38 9.28 7.61 -18.53
C ASN A 38 7.83 7.98 -18.22
N ASP A 39 7.04 7.05 -17.68
CA ASP A 39 5.67 7.39 -17.33
C ASP A 39 5.61 7.76 -15.85
N SER A 40 5.15 8.99 -15.59
CA SER A 40 4.60 9.35 -14.29
C SER A 40 3.69 8.20 -13.86
N LEU A 41 3.98 7.56 -12.71
CA LEU A 41 3.20 6.46 -12.17
C LEU A 41 1.73 6.89 -12.08
N ILE A 42 0.99 6.66 -13.16
CA ILE A 42 -0.45 6.77 -13.17
C ILE A 42 -0.94 5.51 -12.47
N TYR A 43 -1.09 5.59 -11.16
CA TYR A 43 -1.85 4.61 -10.43
C TYR A 43 -3.29 4.67 -10.94
N ASN A 44 -3.66 3.75 -11.82
CA ASN A 44 -5.03 3.54 -12.24
C ASN A 44 -5.84 2.92 -11.10
N PHE A 45 -5.96 3.62 -9.98
CA PHE A 45 -7.02 3.34 -9.05
C PHE A 45 -8.34 3.80 -9.67
N PRO A 46 -9.43 3.00 -9.58
CA PRO A 46 -10.73 3.37 -10.13
C PRO A 46 -11.26 4.73 -9.68
N SER A 47 -10.72 5.28 -8.58
CA SER A 47 -11.05 6.58 -8.02
C SER A 47 -10.42 7.78 -8.75
N LEU A 48 -9.45 7.55 -9.65
CA LEU A 48 -8.75 8.64 -10.38
C LEU A 48 -9.46 9.12 -11.65
N LYS A 49 -10.60 8.53 -12.01
CA LYS A 49 -11.39 9.00 -13.17
C LYS A 49 -12.05 10.36 -13.02
N ASN A 50 -12.02 10.97 -11.83
CA ASN A 50 -12.55 12.30 -11.62
C ASN A 50 -11.43 13.26 -11.25
N ASN A 51 -11.21 14.23 -12.12
CA ASN A 51 -10.23 15.32 -12.01
C ASN A 51 -10.44 16.29 -10.82
N ASP A 52 -11.13 15.87 -9.77
CA ASP A 52 -11.47 16.70 -8.61
C ASP A 52 -10.35 16.87 -7.57
N TYR A 53 -9.15 16.35 -7.85
CA TYR A 53 -7.99 16.48 -6.95
C TYR A 53 -7.19 17.77 -7.11
N TYR A 54 -7.66 18.73 -7.92
CA TYR A 54 -6.87 19.90 -8.32
C TYR A 54 -6.63 20.96 -7.25
N ALA A 55 -7.20 20.86 -6.06
CA ALA A 55 -7.14 21.96 -5.11
C ALA A 55 -6.52 21.65 -3.74
N ILE A 56 -5.97 20.44 -3.52
CA ILE A 56 -5.34 20.14 -2.25
C ILE A 56 -3.85 20.38 -2.36
N ASN A 57 -3.37 21.44 -1.70
CA ASN A 57 -1.95 21.67 -1.55
C ASN A 57 -1.39 20.60 -0.59
N VAL A 58 -1.05 19.43 -1.17
CA VAL A 58 -0.51 18.32 -0.38
C VAL A 58 0.94 18.66 -0.01
N PRO A 59 1.28 18.73 1.29
CA PRO A 59 2.61 19.12 1.74
C PRO A 59 3.72 18.18 1.26
N PHE A 60 3.35 16.98 0.78
CA PHE A 60 4.27 15.98 0.26
C PHE A 60 3.89 15.65 -1.19
N LYS A 61 4.40 16.43 -2.13
CA LYS A 61 4.23 16.15 -3.57
C LYS A 61 5.17 15.03 -3.98
N GLY A 62 4.63 13.86 -4.30
CA GLY A 62 5.41 12.79 -4.93
C GLY A 62 4.87 11.39 -4.70
N LYS A 63 5.37 10.47 -5.51
CA LYS A 63 5.07 9.03 -5.46
C LYS A 63 5.25 8.38 -4.07
N PHE A 64 6.14 8.93 -3.24
CA PHE A 64 6.35 8.48 -1.86
C PHE A 64 5.17 8.77 -0.93
N PHE A 65 4.48 9.90 -1.12
CA PHE A 65 3.32 10.24 -0.30
C PHE A 65 2.13 9.32 -0.56
N ILE A 66 1.88 8.98 -1.83
CA ILE A 66 0.81 8.03 -2.19
C ILE A 66 1.11 6.67 -1.58
N GLY A 67 2.34 6.17 -1.73
CA GLY A 67 2.76 4.89 -1.13
C GLY A 67 2.62 4.89 0.38
N PHE A 68 3.04 5.96 1.06
CA PHE A 68 2.87 6.12 2.50
C PHE A 68 1.41 6.09 2.92
N LYS A 69 0.55 6.86 2.24
CA LYS A 69 -0.88 6.93 2.51
C LYS A 69 -1.56 5.57 2.38
N GLU A 70 -1.27 4.84 1.30
CA GLU A 70 -1.84 3.51 1.07
C GLU A 70 -1.28 2.46 2.04
N ALA A 71 -0.02 2.54 2.44
CA ALA A 71 0.56 1.66 3.45
C ALA A 71 -0.13 1.85 4.82
N VAL A 72 -0.40 3.10 5.22
CA VAL A 72 -1.18 3.40 6.43
C VAL A 72 -2.59 2.83 6.29
N ALA A 73 -3.27 3.09 5.19
CA ALA A 73 -4.62 2.58 4.94
C ALA A 73 -4.69 1.05 5.00
N PHE A 74 -3.70 0.37 4.43
CA PHE A 74 -3.66 -1.08 4.45
C PHE A 74 -3.48 -1.61 5.88
N LYS A 75 -2.58 -1.02 6.65
CA LYS A 75 -2.33 -1.40 8.06
C LYS A 75 -3.57 -1.19 8.93
N GLU A 76 -4.28 -0.08 8.77
CA GLU A 76 -5.42 0.30 9.61
C GLU A 76 -6.72 -0.45 9.25
N SER A 77 -7.03 -0.58 7.98
CA SER A 77 -8.32 -1.09 7.54
C SER A 77 -8.26 -2.09 6.38
N GLN A 78 -7.08 -2.42 5.88
CA GLN A 78 -6.89 -3.10 4.58
C GLN A 78 -7.48 -2.28 3.41
N GLY A 79 -7.44 -0.96 3.52
CA GLY A 79 -7.97 -0.05 2.52
C GLY A 79 -9.51 0.11 2.50
N LYS A 80 -10.22 -0.44 3.49
CA LYS A 80 -11.70 -0.43 3.52
C LYS A 80 -12.23 0.89 4.10
N TYR A 81 -13.02 1.61 3.30
CA TYR A 81 -13.60 2.90 3.71
C TYR A 81 -14.74 2.78 4.74
N ASN A 82 -15.50 1.68 4.72
CA ASN A 82 -16.66 1.48 5.58
C ASN A 82 -16.36 0.70 6.86
N LYS A 83 -15.07 0.54 7.21
CA LYS A 83 -14.67 -0.20 8.40
C LYS A 83 -14.87 0.66 9.66
N VAL A 84 -15.49 0.05 10.66
CA VAL A 84 -15.52 0.54 12.04
C VAL A 84 -14.93 -0.56 12.91
N ASN A 85 -13.97 -0.22 13.77
CA ASN A 85 -13.41 -1.19 14.69
C ASN A 85 -14.16 -1.22 16.04
N THR A 86 -13.79 -2.14 16.92
CA THR A 86 -14.42 -2.32 18.24
C THR A 86 -14.26 -1.11 19.17
N LEU A 87 -13.30 -0.24 18.92
CA LEU A 87 -13.05 1.00 19.67
C LEU A 87 -13.76 2.22 19.06
N GLY A 88 -14.52 2.04 17.97
CA GLY A 88 -15.25 3.11 17.30
C GLY A 88 -14.42 3.96 16.34
N TYR A 89 -13.23 3.51 15.94
CA TYR A 89 -12.46 4.20 14.90
C TYR A 89 -13.03 3.94 13.52
N LEU A 90 -13.02 4.97 12.66
CA LEU A 90 -13.81 5.06 11.45
C LEU A 90 -12.97 5.07 10.17
N GLY A 91 -13.43 4.31 9.19
CA GLY A 91 -13.02 4.41 7.79
C GLY A 91 -11.66 3.83 7.44
N LYS A 92 -11.17 4.21 6.27
CA LYS A 92 -9.95 3.71 5.66
C LYS A 92 -8.70 3.91 6.53
N TYR A 93 -8.65 5.01 7.26
CA TYR A 93 -7.52 5.40 8.10
C TYR A 93 -7.78 5.28 9.60
N GLN A 94 -8.91 4.69 9.98
CA GLN A 94 -9.31 4.45 11.37
C GLN A 94 -9.21 5.70 12.25
N PHE A 95 -9.90 6.77 11.87
CA PHE A 95 -9.95 8.00 12.65
C PHE A 95 -10.89 7.91 13.83
N GLY A 96 -10.43 8.40 14.99
CA GLY A 96 -11.29 8.64 16.14
C GLY A 96 -12.20 9.85 15.92
N MET A 97 -13.43 9.80 16.45
CA MET A 97 -14.41 10.87 16.27
C MET A 97 -13.93 12.20 16.81
N GLU A 98 -13.23 12.20 17.94
CA GLU A 98 -12.64 13.43 18.51
C GLU A 98 -11.64 14.09 17.55
N THR A 99 -10.80 13.29 16.90
CA THR A 99 -9.87 13.78 15.87
C THR A 99 -10.61 14.39 14.68
N LEU A 100 -11.69 13.75 14.23
CA LEU A 100 -12.51 14.22 13.12
C LEU A 100 -13.20 15.56 13.45
N LYS A 101 -13.66 15.74 14.67
CA LYS A 101 -14.24 17.02 15.13
C LYS A 101 -13.25 18.20 15.02
N THR A 102 -11.95 17.96 15.21
CA THR A 102 -10.92 19.02 15.09
C THR A 102 -10.81 19.59 13.67
N ILE A 103 -11.31 18.87 12.68
CA ILE A 103 -11.35 19.28 11.26
C ILE A 103 -12.78 19.57 10.77
N GLY A 104 -13.74 19.67 11.69
CA GLY A 104 -15.13 20.03 11.39
C GLY A 104 -16.02 18.88 10.95
N VAL A 105 -15.61 17.63 11.12
CA VAL A 105 -16.41 16.44 10.81
C VAL A 105 -17.13 15.98 12.07
N ASN A 106 -18.47 16.15 12.10
CA ASN A 106 -19.31 15.82 13.27
C ASN A 106 -20.23 14.63 13.06
N ASP A 107 -20.39 14.15 11.83
CA ASP A 107 -21.26 13.04 11.47
C ASP A 107 -20.44 11.83 11.02
N SER A 108 -20.51 10.76 11.79
CA SER A 108 -19.78 9.52 11.54
C SER A 108 -20.33 8.75 10.33
N LEU A 109 -21.66 8.74 10.13
CA LEU A 109 -22.27 8.04 9.00
C LEU A 109 -21.97 8.77 7.68
N TYR A 110 -22.06 10.08 7.68
CA TYR A 110 -21.66 10.89 6.53
C TYR A 110 -20.19 10.70 6.19
N PHE A 111 -19.32 10.64 7.21
CA PHE A 111 -17.90 10.39 7.02
C PHE A 111 -17.62 9.03 6.39
N LEU A 112 -18.24 7.94 6.91
CA LEU A 112 -18.06 6.59 6.40
C LEU A 112 -18.52 6.43 4.95
N ASN A 113 -19.60 7.11 4.57
CA ASN A 113 -20.15 7.04 3.22
C ASN A 113 -19.45 7.98 2.23
N ASN A 114 -18.55 8.85 2.71
CA ASN A 114 -17.88 9.83 1.87
C ASN A 114 -16.37 9.54 1.77
N HIS A 115 -16.00 8.76 0.76
CA HIS A 115 -14.59 8.37 0.53
C HIS A 115 -13.69 9.59 0.29
N LYS A 116 -14.18 10.60 -0.45
CA LYS A 116 -13.41 11.84 -0.71
C LYS A 116 -13.13 12.60 0.59
N LEU A 117 -14.10 12.64 1.49
CA LEU A 117 -13.93 13.27 2.80
C LEU A 117 -12.90 12.56 3.64
N GLN A 118 -12.84 11.21 3.61
CA GLN A 118 -11.84 10.45 4.32
C GLN A 118 -10.42 10.72 3.81
N GLU A 119 -10.24 10.79 2.50
CA GLU A 119 -8.96 11.15 1.89
C GLU A 119 -8.52 12.58 2.26
N LYS A 120 -9.46 13.53 2.21
CA LYS A 120 -9.22 14.93 2.59
C LYS A 120 -8.87 15.05 4.08
N ALA A 121 -9.58 14.33 4.95
CA ALA A 121 -9.32 14.30 6.38
C ALA A 121 -7.89 13.84 6.69
N PHE A 122 -7.41 12.78 6.02
CA PHE A 122 -6.05 12.29 6.19
C PHE A 122 -5.01 13.37 5.87
N VAL A 123 -5.14 14.02 4.73
CA VAL A 123 -4.23 15.09 4.31
C VAL A 123 -4.29 16.29 5.26
N THR A 124 -5.49 16.69 5.67
CA THR A 124 -5.69 17.84 6.57
C THR A 124 -5.07 17.60 7.95
N LEU A 125 -5.28 16.42 8.53
CA LEU A 125 -4.70 16.07 9.83
C LEU A 125 -3.19 15.95 9.76
N LEU A 126 -2.65 15.39 8.69
CA LEU A 126 -1.21 15.29 8.49
C LEU A 126 -0.56 16.68 8.35
N SER A 127 -1.23 17.63 7.70
CA SER A 127 -0.73 19.00 7.54
C SER A 127 -0.79 19.82 8.83
N LYS A 128 -1.73 19.53 9.74
CA LYS A 128 -1.84 20.18 11.04
C LYS A 128 -0.77 19.74 12.04
N ASN A 129 -0.23 18.54 11.90
CA ASN A 129 0.77 17.96 12.80
C ASN A 129 2.21 18.28 12.36
N LYS A 130 2.40 19.28 11.53
CA LYS A 130 3.67 19.88 11.20
C LYS A 130 3.99 21.00 12.18
#